data_ad35eb99a899e11661604f892bc88d65
#
_entry.id   ad35eb99a899e11661604f892bc88d65
#
_cell.length_a   1.000
_cell.length_b   1.000
_cell.length_c   1.000
_cell.angle_alpha   90.00
_cell.angle_beta   90.00
_cell.angle_gamma   90.00
#
_symmetry.space_group_name_H-M   'P 1'
#
loop_
_entity.id
_entity.type
_entity.pdbx_description
1 polymer ?
#
loop_
_entity_poly.entity_id
_entity_poly.type
_entity_poly.pdbx_seq_one_letter_code
_entity_poly.pdbx_strand_id
1 'polypeptide(L)'
;GLSIAHVSDWHLGYKIDLPYFEEVARRVNALDCDLICIAGDLFEKKTGYDWTSAVYGRLRAEHGVYFCLGNHDAYLQDTAHIRALLTAAGLVDVGQRCVEIVVRGERVVLAGNELPWITPAADISHAPARSKADGGPLRIALLHTPDEIVWARRHDFDLALAGHTHGG
;
A
#
# COMPACT_ATOMS: atom_id res chain seq x y z
N GLY A 1 -3.06 -7.52 -19.39
CA GLY A 1 -3.78 -7.02 -18.22
C GLY A 1 -2.81 -6.57 -17.14
N LEU A 2 -3.28 -5.88 -16.11
CA LEU A 2 -2.52 -5.48 -14.93
C LEU A 2 -2.61 -6.59 -13.87
N SER A 3 -1.45 -7.02 -13.33
CA SER A 3 -1.35 -7.95 -12.20
C SER A 3 -0.91 -7.23 -10.93
N ILE A 4 -1.62 -7.46 -9.82
CA ILE A 4 -1.36 -6.81 -8.53
C ILE A 4 -1.26 -7.88 -7.46
N ALA A 5 -0.15 -7.91 -6.72
CA ALA A 5 -0.09 -8.62 -5.46
C ALA A 5 -0.58 -7.69 -4.35
N HIS A 6 -1.73 -8.00 -3.77
CA HIS A 6 -2.27 -7.30 -2.61
C HIS A 6 -1.91 -8.06 -1.34
N VAL A 7 -1.24 -7.39 -0.43
CA VAL A 7 -0.83 -7.91 0.89
C VAL A 7 -1.16 -6.90 1.97
N SER A 8 -1.39 -7.36 3.21
CA SER A 8 -1.71 -6.50 4.35
C SER A 8 -1.40 -7.20 5.66
N ASP A 9 -1.44 -6.44 6.75
CA ASP A 9 -1.50 -6.97 8.12
C ASP A 9 -0.32 -7.90 8.45
N TRP A 10 0.89 -7.49 8.11
CA TRP A 10 2.08 -8.29 8.38
C TRP A 10 2.52 -8.27 9.83
N HIS A 11 2.26 -7.16 10.56
CA HIS A 11 2.53 -7.02 12.00
C HIS A 11 3.95 -7.42 12.42
N LEU A 12 4.98 -6.92 11.71
CA LEU A 12 6.38 -7.25 12.02
C LEU A 12 6.73 -6.89 13.48
N GLY A 13 7.52 -7.77 14.11
CA GLY A 13 8.00 -7.57 15.48
C GLY A 13 7.08 -8.13 16.57
N TYR A 14 6.08 -8.94 16.24
CA TYR A 14 5.17 -9.55 17.21
C TYR A 14 5.54 -11.02 17.51
N LYS A 15 4.68 -11.96 17.18
CA LYS A 15 4.82 -13.38 17.59
C LYS A 15 5.54 -14.25 16.56
N ILE A 16 5.67 -13.74 15.36
CA ILE A 16 6.21 -14.50 14.22
C ILE A 16 7.65 -14.06 13.97
N ASP A 17 8.54 -14.99 13.72
CA ASP A 17 9.95 -14.72 13.54
C ASP A 17 10.30 -14.24 12.13
N LEU A 18 11.42 -13.55 12.00
CA LEU A 18 11.93 -13.01 10.74
C LEU A 18 11.95 -14.00 9.57
N PRO A 19 12.40 -15.27 9.72
CA PRO A 19 12.43 -16.22 8.60
C PRO A 19 11.08 -16.48 7.94
N TYR A 20 9.98 -16.41 8.70
CA TYR A 20 8.64 -16.52 8.14
C TYR A 20 8.34 -15.37 7.17
N PHE A 21 8.63 -14.14 7.57
CA PHE A 21 8.39 -12.97 6.74
C PHE A 21 9.30 -12.90 5.52
N GLU A 22 10.54 -13.37 5.63
CA GLU A 22 11.44 -13.53 4.49
C GLU A 22 10.87 -14.53 3.48
N GLU A 23 10.28 -15.63 3.94
CA GLU A 23 9.61 -16.61 3.08
C GLU A 23 8.35 -16.03 2.45
N VAL A 24 7.55 -15.25 3.19
CA VAL A 24 6.39 -14.54 2.63
C VAL A 24 6.83 -13.58 1.52
N ALA A 25 7.86 -12.75 1.76
CA ALA A 25 8.39 -11.84 0.75
C ALA A 25 8.89 -12.60 -0.50
N ARG A 26 9.56 -13.74 -0.32
CA ARG A 26 9.99 -14.59 -1.43
C ARG A 26 8.81 -15.13 -2.24
N ARG A 27 7.72 -15.55 -1.58
CA ARG A 27 6.50 -16.04 -2.25
C ARG A 27 5.79 -14.92 -3.00
N VAL A 28 5.69 -13.74 -2.41
CA VAL A 28 5.10 -12.55 -3.09
C VAL A 28 5.90 -12.24 -4.35
N ASN A 29 7.23 -12.21 -4.28
CA ASN A 29 8.09 -11.99 -5.45
C ASN A 29 7.92 -13.06 -6.54
N ALA A 30 7.66 -14.31 -6.14
CA ALA A 30 7.44 -15.42 -7.09
C ALA A 30 6.13 -15.30 -7.89
N LEU A 31 5.22 -14.40 -7.51
CA LEU A 31 4.02 -14.09 -8.29
C LEU A 31 4.33 -13.28 -9.56
N ASP A 32 5.50 -12.66 -9.63
CA ASP A 32 5.97 -11.85 -10.77
C ASP A 32 4.92 -10.83 -11.25
N CYS A 33 4.44 -10.01 -10.32
CA CYS A 33 3.37 -9.05 -10.55
C CYS A 33 3.90 -7.71 -11.04
N ASP A 34 3.03 -6.97 -11.74
CA ASP A 34 3.31 -5.59 -12.17
C ASP A 34 3.45 -4.65 -10.96
N LEU A 35 2.58 -4.82 -9.95
CA LEU A 35 2.54 -3.99 -8.74
C LEU A 35 2.46 -4.88 -7.49
N ILE A 36 3.04 -4.40 -6.40
CA ILE A 36 2.75 -4.88 -5.05
C ILE A 36 2.12 -3.74 -4.26
N CYS A 37 0.94 -3.99 -3.65
CA CYS A 37 0.22 -3.02 -2.83
C CYS A 37 0.09 -3.55 -1.40
N ILE A 38 0.59 -2.79 -0.42
CA ILE A 38 0.59 -3.15 1.01
C ILE A 38 -0.42 -2.28 1.74
N ALA A 39 -1.51 -2.88 2.20
CA ALA A 39 -2.68 -2.19 2.76
C ALA A 39 -2.62 -2.06 4.29
N GLY A 40 -1.51 -1.53 4.83
CA GLY A 40 -1.39 -1.18 6.25
C GLY A 40 -1.01 -2.31 7.20
N ASP A 41 -0.85 -1.93 8.47
CA ASP A 41 -0.43 -2.77 9.58
C ASP A 41 0.88 -3.53 9.29
N LEU A 42 1.90 -2.73 8.90
CA LEU A 42 3.21 -3.25 8.56
C LEU A 42 3.98 -3.69 9.80
N PHE A 43 3.83 -2.93 10.90
CA PHE A 43 4.55 -3.16 12.16
C PHE A 43 3.61 -3.27 13.35
N GLU A 44 3.87 -4.24 14.21
CA GLU A 44 3.21 -4.37 15.51
C GLU A 44 4.02 -3.72 16.63
N LYS A 45 5.36 -3.78 16.52
CA LYS A 45 6.31 -3.25 17.51
C LYS A 45 7.51 -2.63 16.83
N LYS A 46 8.14 -1.66 17.51
CA LYS A 46 9.38 -1.02 17.03
C LYS A 46 10.54 -1.99 16.82
N THR A 47 10.54 -3.15 17.47
CA THR A 47 11.51 -4.22 17.21
C THR A 47 11.44 -4.80 15.80
N GLY A 48 10.30 -4.64 15.11
CA GLY A 48 10.17 -5.01 13.70
C GLY A 48 10.88 -4.08 12.72
N TYR A 49 11.28 -2.88 13.15
CA TYR A 49 11.95 -1.91 12.28
C TYR A 49 13.28 -2.44 11.72
N ASP A 50 14.03 -3.21 12.52
CA ASP A 50 15.29 -3.82 12.11
C ASP A 50 15.12 -4.83 10.96
N TRP A 51 13.88 -5.33 10.77
CA TRP A 51 13.56 -6.32 9.74
C TRP A 51 13.16 -5.69 8.40
N THR A 52 12.97 -4.35 8.36
CA THR A 52 12.49 -3.62 7.17
C THR A 52 13.28 -3.98 5.92
N SER A 53 14.61 -3.92 5.98
CA SER A 53 15.46 -4.23 4.84
C SER A 53 15.39 -5.70 4.40
N ALA A 54 15.30 -6.63 5.37
CA ALA A 54 15.27 -8.07 5.10
C ALA A 54 13.92 -8.54 4.55
N VAL A 55 12.83 -7.81 4.85
CA VAL A 55 11.48 -8.17 4.45
C VAL A 55 11.00 -7.25 3.32
N TYR A 56 10.66 -6.00 3.65
CA TYR A 56 10.10 -5.05 2.67
C TYR A 56 11.13 -4.64 1.60
N GLY A 57 12.40 -4.45 1.99
CA GLY A 57 13.47 -4.14 1.06
C GLY A 57 13.79 -5.23 0.04
N ARG A 58 13.24 -6.44 0.21
CA ARG A 58 13.35 -7.54 -0.76
C ARG A 58 12.19 -7.65 -1.72
N LEU A 59 11.08 -6.95 -1.48
CA LEU A 59 9.93 -6.98 -2.39
C LEU A 59 10.30 -6.36 -3.73
N ARG A 60 9.86 -6.98 -4.81
CA ARG A 60 10.15 -6.57 -6.19
C ARG A 60 8.90 -6.71 -7.04
N ALA A 61 8.54 -5.64 -7.74
CA ALA A 61 7.55 -5.61 -8.79
C ALA A 61 8.04 -4.70 -9.91
N GLU A 62 7.65 -4.98 -11.16
CA GLU A 62 8.14 -4.25 -12.33
C GLU A 62 7.87 -2.74 -12.24
N HIS A 63 6.71 -2.37 -11.73
CA HIS A 63 6.25 -0.98 -11.63
C HIS A 63 6.18 -0.46 -10.18
N GLY A 64 6.76 -1.18 -9.23
CA GLY A 64 6.97 -0.70 -7.86
C GLY A 64 6.14 -1.38 -6.78
N VAL A 65 6.53 -1.08 -5.53
CA VAL A 65 5.89 -1.55 -4.30
C VAL A 65 5.31 -0.34 -3.58
N TYR A 66 4.01 -0.33 -3.36
CA TYR A 66 3.27 0.79 -2.80
C TYR A 66 2.69 0.44 -1.44
N PHE A 67 2.65 1.39 -0.52
CA PHE A 67 2.08 1.15 0.80
C PHE A 67 1.24 2.32 1.31
N CYS A 68 0.29 2.01 2.18
CA CYS A 68 -0.29 2.90 3.17
C CYS A 68 -0.05 2.32 4.57
N LEU A 69 -0.24 3.13 5.60
CA LEU A 69 -0.14 2.70 7.00
C LEU A 69 -1.52 2.28 7.53
N GLY A 70 -1.50 1.46 8.60
CA GLY A 70 -2.70 1.03 9.30
C GLY A 70 -2.76 1.54 10.74
N ASN A 71 -3.73 1.04 11.50
CA ASN A 71 -3.94 1.45 12.89
C ASN A 71 -2.80 1.00 13.81
N HIS A 72 -2.23 -0.19 13.62
CA HIS A 72 -1.10 -0.64 14.43
C HIS A 72 0.15 0.21 14.18
N ASP A 73 0.40 0.61 12.94
CA ASP A 73 1.46 1.57 12.62
C ASP A 73 1.23 2.92 13.31
N ALA A 74 -0.02 3.42 13.33
CA ALA A 74 -0.39 4.66 14.01
C ALA A 74 -0.24 4.57 15.53
N TYR A 75 -0.58 3.43 16.14
CA TYR A 75 -0.45 3.21 17.59
C TYR A 75 1.01 3.22 18.07
N LEU A 76 1.97 2.99 17.20
CA LEU A 76 3.40 3.12 17.53
C LEU A 76 3.83 4.58 17.73
N GLN A 77 2.98 5.56 17.36
CA GLN A 77 3.23 7.01 17.49
C GLN A 77 4.55 7.45 16.83
N ASP A 78 4.89 6.84 15.70
CA ASP A 78 6.18 7.03 15.01
C ASP A 78 6.04 6.94 13.47
N THR A 79 4.89 7.37 12.96
CA THR A 79 4.52 7.21 11.54
C THR A 79 5.52 7.86 10.58
N ALA A 80 6.11 9.00 10.96
CA ALA A 80 7.12 9.66 10.14
C ALA A 80 8.39 8.80 9.97
N HIS A 81 8.82 8.14 11.05
CA HIS A 81 9.97 7.22 11.01
C HIS A 81 9.66 5.97 10.21
N ILE A 82 8.46 5.38 10.40
CA ILE A 82 8.01 4.21 9.62
C ILE A 82 8.03 4.52 8.12
N ARG A 83 7.46 5.66 7.70
CA ARG A 83 7.48 6.10 6.30
C ARG A 83 8.91 6.25 5.77
N ALA A 84 9.81 6.86 6.56
CA ALA A 84 11.20 7.01 6.19
C ALA A 84 11.92 5.67 6.01
N LEU A 85 11.72 4.71 6.91
CA LEU A 85 12.27 3.36 6.82
C LEU A 85 11.80 2.63 5.56
N LEU A 86 10.50 2.64 5.29
CA LEU A 86 9.92 1.96 4.13
C LEU A 86 10.36 2.60 2.82
N THR A 87 10.40 3.93 2.77
CA THR A 87 10.87 4.67 1.59
C THR A 87 12.36 4.42 1.34
N ALA A 88 13.19 4.38 2.39
CA ALA A 88 14.60 4.02 2.28
C ALA A 88 14.80 2.57 1.80
N ALA A 89 13.87 1.69 2.10
CA ALA A 89 13.83 0.31 1.60
C ALA A 89 13.34 0.19 0.15
N GLY A 90 12.95 1.30 -0.49
CA GLY A 90 12.55 1.37 -1.89
C GLY A 90 11.03 1.30 -2.15
N LEU A 91 10.20 1.39 -1.11
CA LEU A 91 8.76 1.41 -1.25
C LEU A 91 8.24 2.83 -1.49
N VAL A 92 7.11 2.95 -2.15
CA VAL A 92 6.44 4.22 -2.45
C VAL A 92 5.27 4.42 -1.50
N ASP A 93 5.34 5.50 -0.71
CA ASP A 93 4.26 5.91 0.17
C ASP A 93 3.11 6.55 -0.61
N VAL A 94 1.93 5.97 -0.50
CA VAL A 94 0.68 6.53 -1.09
C VAL A 94 -0.38 6.84 -0.04
N GLY A 95 -0.09 6.63 1.26
CA GLY A 95 -1.06 6.78 2.34
C GLY A 95 -1.77 8.14 2.36
N GLN A 96 -1.02 9.20 2.07
CA GLN A 96 -1.53 10.57 2.00
C GLN A 96 -1.21 11.23 0.64
N ARG A 97 -0.94 10.44 -0.39
CA ARG A 97 -0.49 10.90 -1.70
C ARG A 97 -1.24 10.21 -2.82
N CYS A 98 -1.30 10.92 -3.94
CA CYS A 98 -1.72 10.40 -5.22
C CYS A 98 -0.50 10.29 -6.14
N VAL A 99 -0.29 9.11 -6.72
CA VAL A 99 0.77 8.87 -7.69
C VAL A 99 0.17 8.38 -9.01
N GLU A 100 0.79 8.79 -10.11
CA GLU A 100 0.46 8.29 -11.43
C GLU A 100 1.62 7.47 -11.96
N ILE A 101 1.31 6.31 -12.52
CA ILE A 101 2.27 5.43 -13.17
C ILE A 101 1.74 5.01 -14.53
N VAL A 102 2.64 4.55 -15.39
CA VAL A 102 2.28 3.98 -16.70
C VAL A 102 2.68 2.52 -16.72
N VAL A 103 1.71 1.63 -16.92
CA VAL A 103 1.93 0.19 -17.04
C VAL A 103 1.52 -0.25 -18.43
N ARG A 104 2.49 -0.70 -19.24
CA ARG A 104 2.25 -1.15 -20.62
C ARG A 104 1.47 -0.14 -21.49
N GLY A 105 1.75 1.15 -21.30
CA GLY A 105 1.10 2.24 -22.03
C GLY A 105 -0.23 2.73 -21.44
N GLU A 106 -0.76 2.03 -20.44
CA GLU A 106 -1.99 2.41 -19.73
C GLU A 106 -1.66 3.23 -18.48
N ARG A 107 -2.41 4.31 -18.25
CA ARG A 107 -2.23 5.17 -17.08
C ARG A 107 -2.96 4.57 -15.88
N VAL A 108 -2.26 4.47 -14.76
CA VAL A 108 -2.79 3.99 -13.48
C VAL A 108 -2.55 5.05 -12.41
N VAL A 109 -3.59 5.38 -11.67
CA VAL A 109 -3.54 6.29 -10.52
C VAL A 109 -3.70 5.46 -9.25
N LEU A 110 -2.73 5.58 -8.33
CA LEU A 110 -2.84 5.02 -6.98
C LEU A 110 -2.94 6.16 -5.97
N ALA A 111 -3.86 6.05 -5.03
CA ALA A 111 -3.96 6.98 -3.91
C ALA A 111 -4.42 6.26 -2.64
N GLY A 112 -3.88 6.68 -1.49
CA GLY A 112 -4.13 6.04 -0.22
C GLY A 112 -5.11 6.81 0.65
N ASN A 113 -5.77 6.07 1.54
CA ASN A 113 -6.54 6.64 2.64
C ASN A 113 -6.31 5.79 3.89
N GLU A 114 -5.78 6.43 4.92
CA GLU A 114 -5.42 5.82 6.21
C GLU A 114 -6.39 6.24 7.34
N LEU A 115 -7.51 6.86 6.95
CA LEU A 115 -8.55 7.23 7.91
C LEU A 115 -9.13 5.97 8.60
N PRO A 116 -9.62 6.10 9.83
CA PRO A 116 -9.68 7.33 10.66
C PRO A 116 -8.41 7.61 11.46
N TRP A 117 -7.37 6.76 11.38
CA TRP A 117 -6.21 6.81 12.30
C TRP A 117 -5.17 7.86 11.90
N ILE A 118 -4.99 8.08 10.62
CA ILE A 118 -4.01 9.04 10.10
C ILE A 118 -4.68 9.96 9.10
N THR A 119 -4.53 11.26 9.28
CA THR A 119 -5.14 12.30 8.44
C THR A 119 -4.08 13.19 7.81
N PRO A 120 -4.41 13.81 6.66
CA PRO A 120 -5.58 13.63 5.81
C PRO A 120 -5.47 12.40 4.90
N ALA A 121 -6.58 12.02 4.25
CA ALA A 121 -6.51 11.13 3.08
C ALA A 121 -5.77 11.82 1.91
N ALA A 122 -5.35 11.04 0.91
CA ALA A 122 -4.67 11.58 -0.26
C ALA A 122 -5.50 12.65 -0.96
N ASP A 123 -4.86 13.77 -1.31
CA ASP A 123 -5.45 14.76 -2.21
C ASP A 123 -5.34 14.25 -3.66
N ILE A 124 -6.48 14.02 -4.26
CA ILE A 124 -6.59 13.57 -5.65
C ILE A 124 -7.04 14.67 -6.62
N SER A 125 -7.08 15.92 -6.18
CA SER A 125 -7.51 17.07 -7.03
C SER A 125 -6.64 17.23 -8.27
N HIS A 126 -5.39 16.79 -8.22
CA HIS A 126 -4.43 16.81 -9.32
C HIS A 126 -4.38 15.51 -10.13
N ALA A 127 -5.16 14.49 -9.75
CA ALA A 127 -5.24 13.27 -10.53
C ALA A 127 -5.83 13.55 -11.91
N PRO A 128 -5.34 12.89 -12.97
CA PRO A 128 -5.88 13.08 -14.30
C PRO A 128 -7.39 12.86 -14.33
N ALA A 129 -8.11 13.79 -14.94
CA ALA A 129 -9.56 13.70 -15.05
C ALA A 129 -9.97 12.44 -15.83
N ARG A 130 -11.12 11.87 -15.49
CA ARG A 130 -11.73 10.84 -16.33
C ARG A 130 -12.23 11.47 -17.61
N SER A 131 -11.82 10.91 -18.73
CA SER A 131 -12.35 11.27 -20.05
C SER A 131 -13.55 10.40 -20.38
N LYS A 132 -14.61 11.01 -20.89
CA LYS A 132 -15.76 10.25 -21.40
C LYS A 132 -15.44 9.51 -22.71
N ALA A 133 -14.39 9.95 -23.41
CA ALA A 133 -14.02 9.40 -24.71
C ALA A 133 -13.14 8.15 -24.61
N ASP A 134 -12.25 8.09 -23.62
CA ASP A 134 -11.24 7.04 -23.48
C ASP A 134 -11.23 6.34 -22.12
N GLY A 135 -12.23 6.63 -21.26
CA GLY A 135 -12.35 6.05 -19.92
C GLY A 135 -11.40 6.64 -18.88
N GLY A 136 -10.33 7.32 -19.31
CA GLY A 136 -9.28 7.86 -18.43
C GLY A 136 -8.44 6.78 -17.75
N PRO A 137 -7.60 7.14 -16.75
CA PRO A 137 -6.72 6.22 -16.05
C PRO A 137 -7.51 5.24 -15.17
N LEU A 138 -7.00 4.02 -15.02
CA LEU A 138 -7.44 3.11 -13.98
C LEU A 138 -7.10 3.71 -12.62
N ARG A 139 -8.07 3.83 -11.71
CA ARG A 139 -7.89 4.39 -10.38
C ARG A 139 -7.97 3.32 -9.31
N ILE A 140 -6.92 3.19 -8.52
CA ILE A 140 -6.78 2.20 -7.45
C ILE A 140 -6.65 2.93 -6.11
N ALA A 141 -7.61 2.69 -5.21
CA ALA A 141 -7.55 3.15 -3.82
C ALA A 141 -6.82 2.09 -2.98
N LEU A 142 -5.79 2.50 -2.25
CA LEU A 142 -5.13 1.67 -1.25
C LEU A 142 -5.58 2.14 0.13
N LEU A 143 -6.41 1.34 0.78
CA LEU A 143 -7.05 1.63 2.06
C LEU A 143 -6.48 0.70 3.13
N HIS A 144 -6.43 1.15 4.40
CA HIS A 144 -6.22 0.15 5.43
C HIS A 144 -7.54 -0.53 5.82
N THR A 145 -8.58 0.24 6.15
CA THR A 145 -9.88 -0.35 6.49
C THR A 145 -10.86 -0.33 5.31
N PRO A 146 -11.66 -1.40 5.12
CA PRO A 146 -12.72 -1.41 4.12
C PRO A 146 -13.84 -0.39 4.37
N ASP A 147 -13.97 0.15 5.59
CA ASP A 147 -14.97 1.19 5.92
C ASP A 147 -14.79 2.46 5.08
N GLU A 148 -13.55 2.73 4.62
CA GLU A 148 -13.24 3.87 3.77
C GLU A 148 -13.63 3.70 2.29
N ILE A 149 -14.37 2.64 1.94
CA ILE A 149 -14.92 2.45 0.58
C ILE A 149 -15.79 3.64 0.14
N VAL A 150 -16.40 4.37 1.08
CA VAL A 150 -17.19 5.57 0.78
C VAL A 150 -16.33 6.66 0.19
N TRP A 151 -15.10 6.85 0.72
CA TRP A 151 -14.14 7.79 0.15
C TRP A 151 -13.75 7.37 -1.28
N ALA A 152 -13.41 6.10 -1.49
CA ALA A 152 -13.05 5.60 -2.81
C ALA A 152 -14.16 5.82 -3.85
N ARG A 153 -15.43 5.55 -3.47
CA ARG A 153 -16.60 5.79 -4.34
C ARG A 153 -16.81 7.27 -4.67
N ARG A 154 -16.63 8.17 -3.70
CA ARG A 154 -16.78 9.62 -3.91
C ARG A 154 -15.76 10.18 -4.90
N HIS A 155 -14.64 9.51 -5.03
CA HIS A 155 -13.53 9.94 -5.88
C HIS A 155 -13.37 9.08 -7.14
N ASP A 156 -14.40 8.31 -7.49
CA ASP A 156 -14.47 7.50 -8.72
C ASP A 156 -13.29 6.53 -8.87
N PHE A 157 -12.88 5.85 -7.79
CA PHE A 157 -11.94 4.74 -7.88
C PHE A 157 -12.60 3.49 -8.44
N ASP A 158 -11.88 2.77 -9.31
CA ASP A 158 -12.34 1.55 -9.98
C ASP A 158 -12.13 0.32 -9.11
N LEU A 159 -11.04 0.33 -8.32
CA LEU A 159 -10.63 -0.76 -7.45
C LEU A 159 -10.25 -0.20 -6.08
N ALA A 160 -10.72 -0.84 -5.02
CA ALA A 160 -10.27 -0.59 -3.66
C ALA A 160 -9.61 -1.86 -3.10
N LEU A 161 -8.38 -1.71 -2.60
CA LEU A 161 -7.62 -2.75 -1.91
C LEU A 161 -7.58 -2.38 -0.43
N ALA A 162 -8.00 -3.28 0.45
CA ALA A 162 -8.09 -3.02 1.89
C ALA A 162 -7.58 -4.21 2.71
N GLY A 163 -7.07 -3.91 3.92
CA GLY A 163 -6.63 -4.86 4.92
C GLY A 163 -7.55 -4.89 6.14
N HIS A 164 -6.96 -4.86 7.34
CA HIS A 164 -7.58 -4.70 8.66
C HIS A 164 -8.44 -5.87 9.16
N THR A 165 -9.21 -6.51 8.31
CA THR A 165 -10.17 -7.55 8.71
C THR A 165 -9.56 -8.96 8.78
N HIS A 166 -8.30 -9.14 8.38
CA HIS A 166 -7.58 -10.43 8.38
C HIS A 166 -8.33 -11.55 7.64
N GLY A 167 -9.07 -11.20 6.60
CA GLY A 167 -9.77 -12.17 5.76
C GLY A 167 -11.27 -12.32 6.05
N GLY A 168 -11.85 -11.44 6.86
CA GLY A 168 -13.31 -11.35 7.00
C GLY A 168 -13.82 -11.32 8.41
#